data_11c4b0beb7c8f6e34e006c68b0f7322d
#
_entry.id   11c4b0beb7c8f6e34e006c68b0f7322d
#
_cell.length_a   1.000
_cell.length_b   1.000
_cell.length_c   1.000
_cell.angle_alpha   90.00
_cell.angle_beta   90.00
_cell.angle_gamma   90.00
#
_symmetry.space_group_name_H-M   'P 1'
#
loop_
_entity.id
_entity.type
_entity.pdbx_description
1 polymer ?
#
loop_
_entity_poly.entity_id
_entity_poly.type
_entity_poly.pdbx_seq_one_letter_code
_entity_poly.pdbx_strand_id
1 'polypeptide(L)'
;MNALILCVGQLKERYFTDACHEYLKRLTRYGSFELREVPDLKIADRSGTPGEDGLTAQEREVIRREGEALLKQIRKDDFVVALAIDGKQLSSQELSDMCLKWRMNGRRTVLVIGGSLGLSPQVMARADYKLSFSKMTFPHQLMRVILLEQVYRAMTILSGEKYHK
;
A
#
# COMPACT_ATOMS: atom_id res chain seq x y z
N MET A 1 -11.90 -8.47 8.86
CA MET A 1 -10.58 -8.56 8.18
C MET A 1 -9.50 -8.09 9.12
N ASN A 2 -8.31 -8.68 9.09
CA ASN A 2 -7.14 -8.17 9.81
C ASN A 2 -6.15 -7.64 8.78
N ALA A 3 -5.94 -6.33 8.73
CA ALA A 3 -5.13 -5.71 7.70
C ALA A 3 -4.16 -4.66 8.27
N LEU A 4 -2.97 -4.63 7.70
CA LEU A 4 -1.95 -3.61 7.92
C LEU A 4 -1.73 -2.86 6.60
N ILE A 5 -1.92 -1.55 6.61
CA ILE A 5 -1.49 -0.64 5.55
C ILE A 5 -0.09 -0.18 5.90
N LEU A 6 0.90 -0.61 5.12
CA LEU A 6 2.32 -0.38 5.38
C LEU A 6 2.89 0.54 4.31
N CYS A 7 3.42 1.69 4.72
CA CYS A 7 3.79 2.77 3.81
C CYS A 7 5.21 3.27 4.06
N VAL A 8 5.90 3.68 3.00
CA VAL A 8 7.15 4.44 3.10
C VAL A 8 6.83 5.92 3.28
N GLY A 9 7.53 6.58 4.21
CA GLY A 9 7.40 7.99 4.55
C GLY A 9 6.28 8.29 5.52
N GLN A 10 6.33 9.47 6.12
CA GLN A 10 5.32 9.97 7.05
C GLN A 10 4.30 10.86 6.36
N LEU A 11 3.05 10.86 6.85
CA LEU A 11 2.06 11.86 6.48
C LEU A 11 2.48 13.20 7.08
N LYS A 12 2.72 14.20 6.23
CA LYS A 12 3.14 15.54 6.65
C LYS A 12 1.95 16.49 6.76
N GLU A 13 0.99 16.32 5.87
CA GLU A 13 -0.15 17.21 5.76
C GLU A 13 -1.29 16.73 6.65
N ARG A 14 -1.79 17.63 7.51
CA ARG A 14 -2.83 17.32 8.48
C ARG A 14 -4.11 16.79 7.81
N TYR A 15 -4.49 17.33 6.66
CA TYR A 15 -5.70 16.87 5.95
C TYR A 15 -5.58 15.42 5.47
N PHE A 16 -4.38 14.92 5.11
CA PHE A 16 -4.19 13.51 4.79
C PHE A 16 -4.24 12.63 6.03
N THR A 17 -3.65 13.09 7.13
CA THR A 17 -3.70 12.39 8.42
C THR A 17 -5.12 12.26 8.91
N ASP A 18 -5.89 13.36 8.88
CA ASP A 18 -7.30 13.39 9.31
C ASP A 18 -8.16 12.48 8.42
N ALA A 19 -7.94 12.50 7.09
CA ALA A 19 -8.64 11.61 6.15
C ALA A 19 -8.33 10.13 6.40
N CYS A 20 -7.05 9.77 6.62
CA CYS A 20 -6.67 8.39 6.94
C CYS A 20 -7.30 7.93 8.26
N HIS A 21 -7.28 8.76 9.30
CA HIS A 21 -7.89 8.44 10.59
C HIS A 21 -9.40 8.23 10.47
N GLU A 22 -10.09 9.05 9.68
CA GLU A 22 -11.53 8.90 9.45
C GLU A 22 -11.86 7.53 8.82
N TYR A 23 -11.13 7.13 7.77
CA TYR A 23 -11.36 5.82 7.16
C TYR A 23 -10.96 4.66 8.06
N LEU A 24 -9.85 4.77 8.80
CA LEU A 24 -9.47 3.75 9.80
C LEU A 24 -10.55 3.59 10.86
N LYS A 25 -11.11 4.71 11.38
CA LYS A 25 -12.23 4.70 12.32
C LYS A 25 -13.45 3.99 11.74
N ARG A 26 -13.84 4.27 10.49
CA ARG A 26 -14.96 3.59 9.82
C ARG A 26 -14.70 2.09 9.65
N LEU A 27 -13.46 1.72 9.34
CA LEU A 27 -13.05 0.34 9.12
C LEU A 27 -13.09 -0.53 10.39
N THR A 28 -13.07 0.05 11.60
CA THR A 28 -13.15 -0.72 12.86
C THR A 28 -14.37 -1.63 12.94
N ARG A 29 -15.47 -1.30 12.24
CA ARG A 29 -16.70 -2.12 12.16
C ARG A 29 -16.48 -3.45 11.46
N TYR A 30 -15.46 -3.56 10.60
CA TYR A 30 -15.20 -4.70 9.71
C TYR A 30 -14.00 -5.53 10.15
N GLY A 31 -13.28 -5.09 11.19
CA GLY A 31 -12.15 -5.80 11.74
C GLY A 31 -11.05 -4.91 12.29
N SER A 32 -9.84 -5.45 12.34
CA SER A 32 -8.66 -4.72 12.79
C SER A 32 -7.92 -4.15 11.57
N PHE A 33 -7.75 -2.84 11.55
CA PHE A 33 -7.02 -2.12 10.49
C PHE A 33 -6.01 -1.19 11.13
N GLU A 34 -4.78 -1.31 10.71
CA GLU A 34 -3.65 -0.50 11.20
C GLU A 34 -2.96 0.18 10.01
N LEU A 35 -2.54 1.44 10.18
CA LEU A 35 -1.62 2.11 9.25
C LEU A 35 -0.27 2.26 9.95
N ARG A 36 0.77 1.78 9.30
CA ARG A 36 2.15 1.87 9.81
C ARG A 36 3.06 2.48 8.75
N GLU A 37 3.92 3.36 9.21
CA GLU A 37 4.87 4.08 8.39
C GLU A 37 6.29 3.61 8.69
N VAL A 38 7.10 3.44 7.64
CA VAL A 38 8.55 3.30 7.75
C VAL A 38 9.21 4.57 7.23
N PRO A 39 10.41 4.94 7.70
CA PRO A 39 11.07 6.15 7.25
C PRO A 39 11.30 6.17 5.74
N ASP A 40 11.08 7.33 5.10
CA ASP A 40 11.57 7.64 3.76
C ASP A 40 13.02 8.11 3.83
N LEU A 41 13.81 7.70 2.85
CA LEU A 41 15.20 8.14 2.76
C LEU A 41 15.30 9.26 1.71
N LYS A 42 15.88 10.38 2.13
CA LYS A 42 16.13 11.50 1.22
C LYS A 42 17.38 11.24 0.40
N ILE A 43 17.30 11.51 -0.90
CA ILE A 43 18.47 11.55 -1.77
C ILE A 43 19.06 12.95 -1.62
N ALA A 44 20.27 13.02 -1.06
CA ALA A 44 20.96 14.29 -0.82
C ALA A 44 21.45 14.93 -2.13
N ASP A 45 21.80 14.10 -3.12
CA ASP A 45 22.31 14.55 -4.43
C ASP A 45 21.80 13.60 -5.54
N ARG A 46 21.25 14.17 -6.61
CA ARG A 46 20.78 13.44 -7.80
C ARG A 46 21.77 13.47 -8.96
N SER A 47 23.01 13.86 -8.73
CA SER A 47 24.04 14.07 -9.78
C SER A 47 24.66 12.79 -10.36
N GLY A 48 24.18 11.61 -9.98
CA GLY A 48 24.67 10.33 -10.50
C GLY A 48 24.21 10.03 -11.93
N THR A 49 25.01 9.29 -12.69
CA THR A 49 24.63 8.76 -14.00
C THR A 49 23.63 7.62 -13.82
N PRO A 50 22.43 7.69 -14.45
CA PRO A 50 21.48 6.59 -14.41
C PRO A 50 22.03 5.33 -15.11
N GLY A 51 21.72 4.16 -14.57
CA GLY A 51 21.99 2.88 -15.22
C GLY A 51 20.92 2.53 -16.27
N GLU A 52 20.95 1.29 -16.76
CA GLU A 52 20.01 0.78 -17.78
C GLU A 52 18.54 0.80 -17.29
N ASP A 53 18.31 0.73 -15.99
CA ASP A 53 17.01 0.81 -15.33
C ASP A 53 16.52 2.26 -15.13
N GLY A 54 17.28 3.27 -15.58
CA GLY A 54 16.99 4.69 -15.41
C GLY A 54 17.22 5.21 -13.99
N LEU A 55 17.80 4.42 -13.09
CA LEU A 55 18.08 4.79 -11.71
C LEU A 55 19.58 5.04 -11.48
N THR A 56 19.88 5.99 -10.61
CA THR A 56 21.24 6.20 -10.09
C THR A 56 21.59 5.16 -9.02
N ALA A 57 22.86 5.00 -8.69
CA ALA A 57 23.29 4.12 -7.60
C ALA A 57 22.68 4.51 -6.24
N GLN A 58 22.52 5.81 -6.00
CA GLN A 58 21.90 6.31 -4.77
C GLN A 58 20.41 6.00 -4.73
N GLU A 59 19.68 6.12 -5.82
CA GLU A 59 18.26 5.78 -5.90
C GLU A 59 18.04 4.28 -5.66
N ARG A 60 18.88 3.42 -6.24
CA ARG A 60 18.83 1.96 -5.95
C ARG A 60 19.08 1.67 -4.47
N GLU A 61 20.03 2.37 -3.84
CA GLU A 61 20.31 2.19 -2.41
C GLU A 61 19.13 2.65 -1.53
N VAL A 62 18.47 3.76 -1.88
CA VAL A 62 17.24 4.21 -1.21
C VAL A 62 16.14 3.15 -1.33
N ILE A 63 15.84 2.69 -2.54
CA ILE A 63 14.83 1.64 -2.80
C ILE A 63 15.16 0.36 -1.99
N ARG A 64 16.43 -0.04 -1.96
CA ARG A 64 16.87 -1.22 -1.20
C ARG A 64 16.62 -1.06 0.29
N ARG A 65 17.02 0.06 0.90
CA ARG A 65 16.88 0.32 2.35
C ARG A 65 15.42 0.48 2.76
N GLU A 66 14.62 1.19 1.97
CA GLU A 66 13.18 1.32 2.20
C GLU A 66 12.51 -0.06 2.10
N GLY A 67 12.91 -0.87 1.12
CA GLY A 67 12.44 -2.25 0.98
C GLY A 67 12.78 -3.13 2.18
N GLU A 68 13.99 -3.03 2.72
CA GLU A 68 14.38 -3.74 3.94
C GLU A 68 13.57 -3.30 5.16
N ALA A 69 13.31 -1.98 5.29
CA ALA A 69 12.47 -1.46 6.37
C ALA A 69 11.02 -1.98 6.28
N LEU A 70 10.46 -2.05 5.07
CA LEU A 70 9.15 -2.65 4.82
C LEU A 70 9.14 -4.14 5.18
N LEU A 71 10.11 -4.92 4.69
CA LEU A 71 10.18 -6.37 4.90
C LEU A 71 10.31 -6.73 6.39
N LYS A 72 10.98 -5.91 7.20
CA LYS A 72 11.06 -6.10 8.67
C LYS A 72 9.69 -6.02 9.37
N GLN A 73 8.70 -5.37 8.76
CA GLN A 73 7.34 -5.25 9.31
C GLN A 73 6.41 -6.38 8.86
N ILE A 74 6.82 -7.15 7.85
CA ILE A 74 6.06 -8.23 7.23
C ILE A 74 6.47 -9.56 7.88
N ARG A 75 5.48 -10.30 8.39
CA ARG A 75 5.69 -11.63 8.95
C ARG A 75 5.74 -12.67 7.84
N LYS A 76 6.30 -13.82 8.13
CA LYS A 76 6.41 -14.93 7.17
C LYS A 76 5.04 -15.42 6.69
N ASP A 77 4.07 -15.43 7.58
CA ASP A 77 2.69 -15.90 7.34
C ASP A 77 1.72 -14.81 6.87
N ASP A 78 2.18 -13.57 6.68
CA ASP A 78 1.32 -12.51 6.13
C ASP A 78 1.00 -12.76 4.66
N PHE A 79 -0.21 -12.35 4.24
CA PHE A 79 -0.59 -12.22 2.84
C PHE A 79 -0.27 -10.80 2.37
N VAL A 80 0.66 -10.67 1.44
CA VAL A 80 1.21 -9.38 1.02
C VAL A 80 0.63 -8.94 -0.31
N VAL A 81 0.04 -7.75 -0.32
CA VAL A 81 -0.49 -7.07 -1.51
C VAL A 81 0.37 -5.84 -1.79
N ALA A 82 1.17 -5.87 -2.83
CA ALA A 82 1.97 -4.73 -3.26
C ALA A 82 1.15 -3.81 -4.17
N LEU A 83 1.10 -2.50 -3.85
CA LEU A 83 0.57 -1.51 -4.77
C LEU A 83 1.64 -1.17 -5.82
N ALA A 84 1.34 -1.52 -7.07
CA ALA A 84 2.27 -1.36 -8.19
C ALA A 84 1.51 -0.95 -9.46
N ILE A 85 2.12 -0.09 -10.29
CA ILE A 85 1.48 0.41 -11.52
C ILE A 85 1.21 -0.75 -12.50
N ASP A 86 2.12 -1.73 -12.56
CA ASP A 86 2.03 -2.94 -13.38
C ASP A 86 1.19 -4.05 -12.76
N GLY A 87 0.55 -3.80 -11.62
CA GLY A 87 -0.36 -4.73 -10.96
C GLY A 87 -1.69 -4.91 -11.68
N LYS A 88 -2.52 -5.83 -11.19
CA LYS A 88 -3.86 -6.08 -11.71
C LYS A 88 -4.80 -4.94 -11.31
N GLN A 89 -5.46 -4.35 -12.29
CA GLN A 89 -6.53 -3.38 -12.05
C GLN A 89 -7.83 -4.12 -11.75
N LEU A 90 -8.58 -3.59 -10.77
CA LEU A 90 -9.84 -4.15 -10.33
C LEU A 90 -10.92 -3.06 -10.28
N SER A 91 -12.15 -3.42 -10.58
CA SER A 91 -13.33 -2.62 -10.21
C SER A 91 -13.54 -2.68 -8.70
N SER A 92 -14.36 -1.79 -8.14
CA SER A 92 -14.70 -1.81 -6.71
C SER A 92 -15.38 -3.12 -6.29
N GLN A 93 -16.18 -3.73 -7.17
CA GLN A 93 -16.79 -5.03 -6.93
C GLN A 93 -15.73 -6.15 -6.88
N GLU A 94 -14.83 -6.20 -7.86
CA GLU A 94 -13.75 -7.18 -7.89
C GLU A 94 -12.81 -7.02 -6.68
N LEU A 95 -12.52 -5.78 -6.26
CA LEU A 95 -11.74 -5.55 -5.04
C LEU A 95 -12.47 -6.07 -3.79
N SER A 96 -13.79 -5.90 -3.74
CA SER A 96 -14.62 -6.45 -2.67
C SER A 96 -14.50 -7.99 -2.62
N ASP A 97 -14.61 -8.66 -3.77
CA ASP A 97 -14.46 -10.11 -3.87
C ASP A 97 -13.05 -10.58 -3.45
N MET A 98 -12.03 -9.81 -3.81
CA MET A 98 -10.66 -10.08 -3.38
C MET A 98 -10.48 -9.88 -1.87
N CYS A 99 -11.05 -8.82 -1.28
CA CYS A 99 -11.04 -8.61 0.16
C CYS A 99 -11.71 -9.77 0.93
N LEU A 100 -12.80 -10.33 0.37
CA LEU A 100 -13.42 -11.54 0.93
C LEU A 100 -12.44 -12.73 0.90
N LYS A 101 -11.79 -12.99 -0.24
CA LYS A 101 -10.80 -14.07 -0.38
C LYS A 101 -9.62 -13.88 0.59
N TRP A 102 -9.10 -12.66 0.72
CA TRP A 102 -8.01 -12.35 1.65
C TRP A 102 -8.42 -12.55 3.11
N ARG A 103 -9.66 -12.18 3.45
CA ARG A 103 -10.20 -12.43 4.79
C ARG A 103 -10.36 -13.93 5.09
N MET A 104 -10.82 -14.70 4.11
CA MET A 104 -11.09 -16.14 4.27
C MET A 104 -9.81 -16.98 4.39
N ASN A 105 -8.67 -16.51 3.91
CA ASN A 105 -7.41 -17.25 4.06
C ASN A 105 -6.85 -17.23 5.49
N GLY A 106 -7.48 -16.49 6.41
CA GLY A 106 -7.12 -16.43 7.84
C GLY A 106 -5.82 -15.70 8.16
N ARG A 107 -5.07 -15.25 7.15
CA ARG A 107 -3.79 -14.53 7.31
C ARG A 107 -4.02 -13.04 7.52
N ARG A 108 -3.11 -12.36 8.20
CA ARG A 108 -3.08 -10.89 8.18
C ARG A 108 -2.75 -10.42 6.77
N THR A 109 -3.57 -9.52 6.22
CA THR A 109 -3.30 -8.91 4.91
C THR A 109 -2.44 -7.67 5.10
N VAL A 110 -1.31 -7.57 4.40
CA VAL A 110 -0.43 -6.40 4.41
C VAL A 110 -0.49 -5.72 3.05
N LEU A 111 -1.07 -4.52 3.00
CA LEU A 111 -1.14 -3.69 1.80
C LEU A 111 0.03 -2.72 1.81
N VAL A 112 0.94 -2.83 0.84
CA VAL A 112 2.22 -2.12 0.84
C VAL A 112 2.22 -1.00 -0.18
N ILE A 113 2.52 0.22 0.27
CA ILE A 113 2.71 1.42 -0.57
C ILE A 113 4.17 1.84 -0.50
N GLY A 114 4.83 1.92 -1.66
CA GLY A 114 6.22 2.38 -1.77
C GLY A 114 6.39 3.88 -1.60
N GLY A 115 7.65 4.32 -1.56
CA GLY A 115 8.02 5.72 -1.61
C GLY A 115 7.98 6.31 -3.03
N SER A 116 8.63 7.45 -3.23
CA SER A 116 8.68 8.17 -4.52
C SER A 116 9.37 7.40 -5.65
N LEU A 117 10.22 6.44 -5.31
CA LEU A 117 10.94 5.59 -6.25
C LEU A 117 10.28 4.20 -6.43
N GLY A 118 9.12 3.98 -5.84
CA GLY A 118 8.40 2.70 -5.91
C GLY A 118 8.86 1.67 -4.88
N LEU A 119 8.59 0.39 -5.15
CA LEU A 119 8.92 -0.73 -4.28
C LEU A 119 10.17 -1.47 -4.77
N SER A 120 10.97 -1.95 -3.83
CA SER A 120 12.16 -2.74 -4.16
C SER A 120 11.80 -4.08 -4.82
N PRO A 121 12.71 -4.63 -5.66
CA PRO A 121 12.51 -5.97 -6.23
C PRO A 121 12.23 -7.05 -5.17
N GLN A 122 12.85 -6.95 -3.99
CA GLN A 122 12.66 -7.90 -2.89
C GLN A 122 11.24 -7.82 -2.31
N VAL A 123 10.66 -6.61 -2.15
CA VAL A 123 9.28 -6.43 -1.72
C VAL A 123 8.32 -6.96 -2.79
N MET A 124 8.60 -6.66 -4.07
CA MET A 124 7.81 -7.15 -5.20
C MET A 124 7.85 -8.68 -5.32
N ALA A 125 8.99 -9.30 -5.04
CA ALA A 125 9.14 -10.77 -5.01
C ALA A 125 8.43 -11.42 -3.80
N ARG A 126 8.32 -10.69 -2.66
CA ARG A 126 7.59 -11.16 -1.46
C ARG A 126 6.08 -11.07 -1.64
N ALA A 127 5.59 -10.22 -2.53
CA ALA A 127 4.17 -9.99 -2.69
C ALA A 127 3.44 -11.22 -3.22
N ASP A 128 2.38 -11.63 -2.53
CA ASP A 128 1.44 -12.69 -2.97
C ASP A 128 0.49 -12.16 -4.06
N TYR A 129 0.29 -10.83 -4.11
CA TYR A 129 -0.57 -10.17 -5.09
C TYR A 129 -0.06 -8.77 -5.42
N LYS A 130 -0.17 -8.35 -6.68
CA LYS A 130 0.12 -6.99 -7.16
C LYS A 130 -1.17 -6.30 -7.57
N LEU A 131 -1.50 -5.20 -6.90
CA LEU A 131 -2.71 -4.41 -7.14
C LEU A 131 -2.34 -3.09 -7.81
N SER A 132 -3.04 -2.72 -8.88
CA SER A 132 -2.93 -1.41 -9.50
C SER A 132 -4.26 -0.66 -9.40
N PHE A 133 -4.19 0.62 -9.02
CA PHE A 133 -5.37 1.50 -9.05
C PHE A 133 -5.53 2.19 -10.40
N SER A 134 -4.43 2.38 -11.13
CA SER A 134 -4.40 3.06 -12.42
C SER A 134 -3.04 2.88 -13.08
N LYS A 135 -2.97 3.12 -14.39
CA LYS A 135 -1.70 3.33 -15.11
C LYS A 135 -1.07 4.70 -14.80
N MET A 136 -1.83 5.62 -14.16
CA MET A 136 -1.35 6.92 -13.71
C MET A 136 -0.64 6.79 -12.36
N THR A 137 0.36 7.65 -12.15
CA THR A 137 1.05 7.76 -10.87
C THR A 137 0.30 8.70 -9.94
N PHE A 138 0.15 8.31 -8.69
CA PHE A 138 -0.45 9.14 -7.63
C PHE A 138 0.61 9.54 -6.59
N PRO A 139 0.49 10.73 -5.98
CA PRO A 139 1.29 11.06 -4.80
C PRO A 139 1.11 10.00 -3.70
N HIS A 140 2.22 9.48 -3.16
CA HIS A 140 2.18 8.38 -2.19
C HIS A 140 1.37 8.69 -0.92
N GLN A 141 1.30 9.97 -0.50
CA GLN A 141 0.47 10.38 0.64
C GLN A 141 -1.03 10.29 0.30
N LEU A 142 -1.43 10.76 -0.89
CA LEU A 142 -2.82 10.67 -1.36
C LEU A 142 -3.23 9.21 -1.58
N MET A 143 -2.31 8.37 -2.08
CA MET A 143 -2.58 6.96 -2.33
C MET A 143 -3.03 6.21 -1.07
N ARG A 144 -2.57 6.61 0.12
CA ARG A 144 -3.01 6.03 1.39
C ARG A 144 -4.50 6.26 1.65
N VAL A 145 -4.96 7.49 1.39
CA VAL A 145 -6.38 7.86 1.54
C VAL A 145 -7.23 7.09 0.52
N ILE A 146 -6.78 7.04 -0.74
CA ILE A 146 -7.46 6.30 -1.82
C ILE A 146 -7.56 4.81 -1.45
N LEU A 147 -6.47 4.19 -1.01
CA LEU A 147 -6.46 2.79 -0.61
C LEU A 147 -7.42 2.52 0.55
N LEU A 148 -7.37 3.33 1.61
CA LEU A 148 -8.25 3.19 2.77
C LEU A 148 -9.72 3.37 2.39
N GLU A 149 -10.04 4.34 1.51
CA GLU A 149 -11.39 4.54 0.99
C GLU A 149 -11.86 3.32 0.20
N GLN A 150 -11.04 2.80 -0.70
CA GLN A 150 -11.42 1.65 -1.52
C GLN A 150 -11.55 0.36 -0.70
N VAL A 151 -10.71 0.17 0.32
CA VAL A 151 -10.88 -0.95 1.27
C VAL A 151 -12.17 -0.78 2.07
N TYR A 152 -12.49 0.43 2.55
CA TYR A 152 -13.75 0.71 3.22
C TYR A 152 -14.95 0.43 2.29
N ARG A 153 -14.93 0.91 1.05
CA ARG A 153 -15.95 0.64 0.03
C ARG A 153 -16.11 -0.87 -0.22
N ALA A 154 -15.02 -1.59 -0.36
CA ALA A 154 -15.05 -3.05 -0.52
C ALA A 154 -15.75 -3.75 0.67
N MET A 155 -15.45 -3.30 1.90
CA MET A 155 -16.07 -3.87 3.10
C MET A 155 -17.57 -3.51 3.21
N THR A 156 -17.99 -2.32 2.78
CA THR A 156 -19.42 -1.94 2.74
C THR A 156 -20.20 -2.76 1.71
N ILE A 157 -19.60 -3.02 0.52
CA ILE A 157 -20.17 -3.91 -0.49
C ILE A 157 -20.37 -5.32 0.09
N LEU A 158 -19.36 -5.89 0.75
CA LEU A 158 -19.43 -7.21 1.38
C LEU A 158 -20.51 -7.30 2.46
N SER A 159 -20.82 -6.18 3.12
CA SER A 159 -21.85 -6.12 4.18
C SER A 159 -23.24 -5.77 3.64
N GLY A 160 -23.41 -5.59 2.33
CA GLY A 160 -24.69 -5.20 1.70
C GLY A 160 -25.14 -3.78 2.07
N GLU A 161 -24.22 -2.91 2.50
CA GLU A 161 -24.54 -1.53 2.88
C GLU A 161 -24.63 -0.59 1.65
N LYS A 162 -25.51 0.43 1.74
CA LYS A 162 -25.77 1.40 0.65
C LYS A 162 -24.70 2.49 0.55
N TYR A 163 -23.43 2.14 0.49
CA TYR A 163 -22.35 3.10 0.26
C TYR A 163 -21.94 3.16 -1.23
N HIS A 164 -21.92 2.00 -1.87
CA HIS A 164 -21.64 1.88 -3.31
C HIS A 164 -22.95 2.02 -4.09
N LYS A 165 -23.02 3.02 -5.00
CA LYS A 165 -24.15 3.23 -5.92
C LYS A 165 -23.75 2.81 -7.31
#